data_2bcc24dfe99605ea4d281903b64d9113
#
_entry.id   2bcc24dfe99605ea4d281903b64d9113
#
_cell.length_a   1.000
_cell.length_b   1.000
_cell.length_c   1.000
_cell.angle_alpha   90.00
_cell.angle_beta   90.00
_cell.angle_gamma   90.00
#
_symmetry.space_group_name_H-M   'P 1'
#
loop_
_entity.id
_entity.type
_entity.pdbx_description
1 polymer ?
#
loop_
_entity_poly.entity_id
_entity_poly.type
_entity_poly.pdbx_seq_one_letter_code
_entity_poly.pdbx_strand_id
1 'polypeptide(L)'
;MLLYSLYRKKSLKICDQSGGKENFILPPPDGRKETLMPAVFDLHCDTLTRHLYRPHEEEPDILDDPHYHLALRKIPAGTPWVQCFAVFMPDGKRGEEAAAFFDRTAAGFYRQAERHKDRLTPCRSPAAMEEAVRQGKCAALLTIEGGSALAGKLERVKTVYDAGVRMMTLTWNGPNELASGHDTANGFSPFGREAVAEMERQGIIVDVSHLNDRGFEELLGFAQKPFAASHSNARAVCGHRRNLPDEYIREMVRREGLIGLNFCREFLSNDCRGSLDDLYRQVCHFLDLGAEKCLALGSDYDGADFHPDLDSVEKSLGIGDYLTAHGIPRETADGICFDNAWRFFEKWMG
;
A
#
# COMPACT_ATOMS: atom_id res chain seq x y z
N MET A 1 -15.07 -4.67 10.74
CA MET A 1 -16.24 -4.30 9.92
C MET A 1 -17.31 -3.53 10.72
N LEU A 2 -17.77 -3.98 11.87
CA LEU A 2 -18.81 -3.25 12.64
C LEU A 2 -18.33 -1.87 13.13
N LEU A 3 -17.10 -1.74 13.63
CA LEU A 3 -16.53 -0.50 14.17
C LEU A 3 -16.24 0.55 13.10
N TYR A 4 -15.75 0.16 11.93
CA TYR A 4 -15.52 1.09 10.81
C TYR A 4 -16.83 1.58 10.19
N SER A 5 -17.82 0.69 10.05
CA SER A 5 -19.20 1.07 9.70
C SER A 5 -19.82 2.03 10.74
N LEU A 6 -19.46 1.86 12.02
CA LEU A 6 -19.86 2.75 13.12
C LEU A 6 -19.07 4.09 13.07
N TYR A 7 -17.81 4.08 12.60
CA TYR A 7 -17.02 5.30 12.41
C TYR A 7 -17.60 6.15 11.28
N ARG A 8 -17.92 5.58 10.13
CA ARG A 8 -18.64 6.27 9.05
C ARG A 8 -19.99 6.86 9.51
N LYS A 9 -20.65 6.22 10.52
CA LYS A 9 -21.90 6.71 11.11
C LYS A 9 -21.71 7.67 12.30
N LYS A 10 -20.55 7.64 12.99
CA LYS A 10 -20.29 8.44 14.21
C LYS A 10 -19.58 9.77 13.97
N SER A 11 -19.00 10.02 12.80
CA SER A 11 -18.36 11.30 12.48
C SER A 11 -19.32 12.51 12.44
N LEU A 12 -20.62 12.30 12.69
CA LEU A 12 -21.65 13.32 12.83
C LEU A 12 -22.00 13.67 14.29
N LYS A 13 -21.23 13.20 15.30
CA LYS A 13 -21.38 13.65 16.68
C LYS A 13 -20.27 14.64 17.06
N ILE A 14 -20.35 15.86 16.57
CA ILE A 14 -19.63 17.00 17.15
C ILE A 14 -20.38 17.44 18.41
N CYS A 15 -19.65 17.46 19.52
CA CYS A 15 -19.94 17.97 20.84
C CYS A 15 -21.10 18.96 20.95
N ASP A 16 -22.14 18.58 21.67
CA ASP A 16 -22.87 19.53 22.51
C ASP A 16 -22.89 18.98 23.94
N GLN A 17 -22.19 19.66 24.85
CA GLN A 17 -22.26 19.44 26.28
C GLN A 17 -23.44 20.26 26.85
N SER A 18 -24.62 19.74 26.72
CA SER A 18 -25.72 20.14 27.57
C SER A 18 -26.74 19.00 27.72
N GLY A 19 -26.96 18.64 28.96
CA GLY A 19 -27.66 17.44 29.41
C GLY A 19 -29.04 17.17 28.85
N GLY A 20 -29.29 15.88 28.60
CA GLY A 20 -30.59 15.25 28.74
C GLY A 20 -31.49 15.25 27.52
N LYS A 21 -31.66 14.09 26.98
CA LYS A 21 -32.69 13.45 26.15
C LYS A 21 -32.12 12.90 24.84
N GLU A 22 -32.25 11.59 24.67
CA GLU A 22 -32.04 10.93 23.38
C GLU A 22 -33.02 11.49 22.35
N ASN A 23 -32.55 12.36 21.49
CA ASN A 23 -33.28 12.75 20.30
C ASN A 23 -32.94 11.80 19.17
N PHE A 24 -33.87 10.97 18.78
CA PHE A 24 -33.90 10.31 17.49
C PHE A 24 -33.88 11.39 16.41
N ILE A 25 -32.72 11.56 15.72
CA ILE A 25 -32.66 12.42 14.54
C ILE A 25 -33.25 11.63 13.38
N LEU A 26 -34.41 12.03 12.93
CA LEU A 26 -35.00 11.59 11.67
C LEU A 26 -34.05 11.99 10.53
N PRO A 27 -33.91 11.17 9.44
CA PRO A 27 -33.14 11.55 8.28
C PRO A 27 -33.66 12.86 7.70
N PRO A 28 -32.80 13.73 7.12
CA PRO A 28 -33.21 14.99 6.56
C PRO A 28 -34.28 14.79 5.49
N PRO A 29 -35.29 15.66 5.43
CA PRO A 29 -36.45 15.48 4.55
C PRO A 29 -36.20 15.68 3.05
N ASP A 30 -34.97 15.95 2.64
CA ASP A 30 -34.62 16.34 1.26
C ASP A 30 -33.82 15.29 0.46
N GLY A 31 -33.74 14.04 0.94
CA GLY A 31 -33.15 12.93 0.16
C GLY A 31 -31.68 13.13 -0.21
N ARG A 32 -30.96 14.04 0.47
CA ARG A 32 -29.50 14.17 0.30
C ARG A 32 -28.85 12.89 0.78
N LYS A 33 -28.21 12.14 -0.13
CA LYS A 33 -27.32 11.04 0.22
C LYS A 33 -26.25 11.60 1.15
N GLU A 34 -26.11 11.05 2.36
CA GLU A 34 -24.94 11.33 3.19
C GLU A 34 -23.71 11.10 2.33
N THR A 35 -22.96 12.16 2.06
CA THR A 35 -21.70 12.07 1.35
C THR A 35 -20.72 11.45 2.34
N LEU A 36 -20.54 10.13 2.26
CA LEU A 36 -19.52 9.42 3.07
C LEU A 36 -18.17 10.03 2.73
N MET A 37 -17.39 10.38 3.76
CA MET A 37 -16.03 10.88 3.54
C MET A 37 -15.21 9.81 2.80
N PRO A 38 -14.47 10.20 1.74
CA PRO A 38 -13.58 9.25 1.06
C PRO A 38 -12.55 8.72 2.06
N ALA A 39 -12.23 7.45 1.94
CA ALA A 39 -11.20 6.79 2.73
C ALA A 39 -10.18 6.15 1.80
N VAL A 40 -8.91 6.17 2.17
CA VAL A 40 -7.82 5.64 1.35
C VAL A 40 -6.93 4.73 2.18
N PHE A 41 -6.67 3.53 1.66
CA PHE A 41 -5.60 2.65 2.11
C PHE A 41 -4.69 2.40 0.91
N ASP A 42 -3.52 3.01 0.91
CA ASP A 42 -2.54 2.90 -0.16
C ASP A 42 -1.38 1.99 0.26
N LEU A 43 -1.12 0.97 -0.54
CA LEU A 43 -0.20 -0.11 -0.22
C LEU A 43 1.27 0.21 -0.48
N HIS A 44 1.57 1.30 -1.21
CA HIS A 44 2.96 1.60 -1.58
C HIS A 44 3.22 3.07 -1.90
N CYS A 45 4.30 3.60 -1.33
CA CYS A 45 4.94 4.84 -1.78
C CYS A 45 6.44 4.83 -1.44
N ASP A 46 7.24 5.58 -2.23
CA ASP A 46 8.69 5.73 -2.08
C ASP A 46 9.12 7.04 -1.43
N THR A 47 8.18 7.72 -0.80
CA THR A 47 8.39 9.03 -0.17
C THR A 47 9.60 9.06 0.77
N LEU A 48 9.87 7.95 1.51
CA LEU A 48 11.00 7.87 2.46
C LEU A 48 12.37 7.97 1.78
N THR A 49 12.48 7.56 0.52
CA THR A 49 13.74 7.50 -0.21
C THR A 49 13.83 8.53 -1.33
N ARG A 50 12.74 9.25 -1.63
CA ARG A 50 12.69 10.27 -2.68
C ARG A 50 13.77 11.35 -2.53
N HIS A 51 14.09 11.76 -1.31
CA HIS A 51 15.12 12.76 -1.03
C HIS A 51 16.53 12.33 -1.46
N LEU A 52 16.80 11.03 -1.56
CA LEU A 52 18.10 10.51 -2.00
C LEU A 52 18.44 10.93 -3.45
N TYR A 53 17.42 11.25 -4.22
CA TYR A 53 17.53 11.77 -5.57
C TYR A 53 17.58 13.32 -5.64
N ARG A 54 17.52 14.00 -4.47
CA ARG A 54 17.60 15.46 -4.32
C ARG A 54 18.63 15.83 -3.24
N PRO A 55 19.93 15.82 -3.51
CA PRO A 55 21.00 15.76 -2.50
C PRO A 55 21.33 17.07 -1.76
N HIS A 56 20.49 18.10 -1.76
CA HIS A 56 20.90 19.45 -1.34
C HIS A 56 20.23 20.02 -0.08
N GLU A 57 19.49 19.22 0.69
CA GLU A 57 18.85 19.71 1.92
C GLU A 57 19.36 18.96 3.16
N GLU A 58 19.78 19.72 4.18
CA GLU A 58 20.05 19.18 5.52
C GLU A 58 18.72 18.78 6.18
N GLU A 59 18.45 17.47 6.31
CA GLU A 59 17.21 16.90 6.86
C GLU A 59 15.91 17.47 6.25
N PRO A 60 15.60 17.15 4.99
CA PRO A 60 14.36 17.61 4.36
C PRO A 60 13.13 17.12 5.13
N ASP A 61 12.03 17.88 5.05
CA ASP A 61 10.73 17.45 5.55
C ASP A 61 10.08 16.49 4.55
N ILE A 62 10.53 15.24 4.56
CA ILE A 62 10.14 14.23 3.55
C ILE A 62 8.68 13.81 3.63
N LEU A 63 8.00 13.99 4.77
CA LEU A 63 6.58 13.62 4.93
C LEU A 63 5.63 14.76 4.59
N ASP A 64 6.13 15.99 4.46
CA ASP A 64 5.27 17.16 4.19
C ASP A 64 5.84 18.13 3.12
N ASP A 65 6.77 17.67 2.26
CA ASP A 65 7.27 18.45 1.12
C ASP A 65 6.15 18.61 0.07
N PRO A 66 5.75 19.85 -0.27
CA PRO A 66 4.67 20.10 -1.24
C PRO A 66 5.00 19.63 -2.66
N HIS A 67 6.27 19.40 -2.99
CA HIS A 67 6.72 18.92 -4.30
C HIS A 67 6.62 17.39 -4.43
N TYR A 68 6.34 16.66 -3.35
CA TYR A 68 6.13 15.23 -3.40
C TYR A 68 4.67 14.91 -3.77
N HIS A 69 4.45 13.76 -4.40
CA HIS A 69 3.11 13.29 -4.71
C HIS A 69 2.33 13.02 -3.43
N LEU A 70 3.02 12.41 -2.44
CA LEU A 70 2.53 12.25 -1.09
C LEU A 70 3.13 13.32 -0.18
N ALA A 71 2.29 14.20 0.33
CA ALA A 71 2.63 15.14 1.41
C ALA A 71 1.46 15.20 2.39
N LEU A 72 1.75 15.17 3.70
CA LEU A 72 0.70 15.16 4.72
C LEU A 72 -0.25 16.36 4.62
N ARG A 73 0.27 17.55 4.25
CA ARG A 73 -0.55 18.76 4.04
C ARG A 73 -1.62 18.62 2.95
N LYS A 74 -1.44 17.68 2.01
CA LYS A 74 -2.36 17.40 0.92
C LYS A 74 -3.48 16.43 1.32
N ILE A 75 -3.36 15.76 2.47
CA ILE A 75 -4.42 14.90 3.02
C ILE A 75 -5.34 15.77 3.87
N PRO A 76 -6.63 15.94 3.53
CA PRO A 76 -7.55 16.73 4.34
C PRO A 76 -7.68 16.19 5.76
N ALA A 77 -7.72 17.08 6.73
CA ALA A 77 -7.83 16.68 8.13
C ALA A 77 -9.08 15.83 8.39
N GLY A 78 -8.91 14.76 9.15
CA GLY A 78 -9.99 13.82 9.48
C GLY A 78 -10.32 12.80 8.40
N THR A 79 -9.62 12.83 7.24
CA THR A 79 -9.76 11.77 6.23
C THR A 79 -9.20 10.45 6.77
N PRO A 80 -9.96 9.34 6.77
CA PRO A 80 -9.44 8.03 7.08
C PRO A 80 -8.35 7.65 6.05
N TRP A 81 -7.09 7.66 6.49
CA TRP A 81 -5.94 7.37 5.60
C TRP A 81 -4.99 6.38 6.24
N VAL A 82 -4.70 5.30 5.53
CA VAL A 82 -3.61 4.36 5.84
C VAL A 82 -2.62 4.36 4.70
N GLN A 83 -1.35 4.50 5.01
CA GLN A 83 -0.27 4.54 4.03
C GLN A 83 0.83 3.55 4.36
N CYS A 84 1.20 2.71 3.42
CA CYS A 84 2.44 1.94 3.46
C CYS A 84 3.59 2.81 2.91
N PHE A 85 4.60 3.04 3.75
CA PHE A 85 5.82 3.78 3.42
C PHE A 85 6.96 2.80 3.22
N ALA A 86 7.43 2.67 1.98
CA ALA A 86 8.49 1.74 1.64
C ALA A 86 9.88 2.34 1.92
N VAL A 87 10.75 1.51 2.50
CA VAL A 87 12.19 1.70 2.37
C VAL A 87 12.61 1.03 1.08
N PHE A 88 12.72 1.81 0.00
CA PHE A 88 13.19 1.34 -1.28
C PHE A 88 14.68 0.99 -1.23
N MET A 89 15.03 -0.21 -1.67
CA MET A 89 16.38 -0.77 -1.68
C MET A 89 16.90 -0.86 -3.12
N PRO A 90 17.75 0.10 -3.57
CA PRO A 90 18.34 0.03 -4.91
C PRO A 90 19.11 -1.28 -5.14
N ASP A 91 19.01 -1.86 -6.35
CA ASP A 91 19.66 -3.14 -6.71
C ASP A 91 21.18 -3.16 -6.47
N GLY A 92 21.85 -2.03 -6.49
CA GLY A 92 23.27 -1.92 -6.20
C GLY A 92 23.66 -2.11 -4.73
N LYS A 93 22.69 -2.02 -3.80
CA LYS A 93 22.97 -2.16 -2.36
C LYS A 93 22.84 -3.61 -1.92
N ARG A 94 23.91 -4.14 -1.31
CA ARG A 94 24.00 -5.54 -0.87
C ARG A 94 24.63 -5.66 0.51
N GLY A 95 24.39 -6.81 1.16
CA GLY A 95 25.02 -7.19 2.42
C GLY A 95 24.89 -6.11 3.49
N GLU A 96 25.97 -5.82 4.22
CA GLU A 96 25.99 -4.85 5.33
C GLU A 96 25.65 -3.42 4.90
N GLU A 97 25.97 -3.03 3.66
CA GLU A 97 25.59 -1.71 3.14
C GLU A 97 24.07 -1.58 3.04
N ALA A 98 23.38 -2.61 2.53
CA ALA A 98 21.93 -2.65 2.43
C ALA A 98 21.28 -2.65 3.82
N ALA A 99 21.81 -3.45 4.76
CA ALA A 99 21.34 -3.47 6.14
C ALA A 99 21.45 -2.09 6.80
N ALA A 100 22.62 -1.46 6.71
CA ALA A 100 22.86 -0.14 7.29
C ALA A 100 22.01 0.96 6.61
N PHE A 101 21.75 0.84 5.30
CA PHE A 101 20.86 1.75 4.59
C PHE A 101 19.43 1.66 5.12
N PHE A 102 18.89 0.44 5.25
CA PHE A 102 17.58 0.22 5.85
C PHE A 102 17.52 0.82 7.26
N ASP A 103 18.48 0.49 8.13
CA ASP A 103 18.49 0.91 9.53
C ASP A 103 18.45 2.45 9.65
N ARG A 104 19.23 3.17 8.82
CA ARG A 104 19.23 4.64 8.80
C ARG A 104 17.92 5.23 8.28
N THR A 105 17.36 4.66 7.19
CA THR A 105 16.11 5.16 6.60
C THR A 105 14.92 4.91 7.52
N ALA A 106 14.84 3.73 8.15
CA ALA A 106 13.81 3.43 9.14
C ALA A 106 13.90 4.38 10.36
N ALA A 107 15.11 4.64 10.88
CA ALA A 107 15.29 5.63 11.93
C ALA A 107 14.87 7.04 11.49
N GLY A 108 15.14 7.41 10.23
CA GLY A 108 14.70 8.66 9.60
C GLY A 108 13.18 8.78 9.59
N PHE A 109 12.48 7.71 9.17
CA PHE A 109 11.02 7.65 9.19
C PHE A 109 10.44 7.99 10.58
N TYR A 110 10.96 7.38 11.65
CA TYR A 110 10.47 7.65 13.00
C TYR A 110 10.77 9.08 13.48
N ARG A 111 11.92 9.67 13.10
CA ARG A 111 12.20 11.10 13.41
C ARG A 111 11.22 12.02 12.68
N GLN A 112 10.93 11.76 11.41
CA GLN A 112 9.93 12.52 10.63
C GLN A 112 8.52 12.33 11.19
N ALA A 113 8.14 11.12 11.57
CA ALA A 113 6.84 10.83 12.19
C ALA A 113 6.67 11.58 13.54
N GLU A 114 7.70 11.68 14.36
CA GLU A 114 7.64 12.48 15.61
C GLU A 114 7.46 13.98 15.32
N ARG A 115 8.08 14.50 14.23
CA ARG A 115 7.88 15.88 13.77
C ARG A 115 6.42 16.17 13.39
N HIS A 116 5.73 15.15 12.83
CA HIS A 116 4.35 15.23 12.35
C HIS A 116 3.34 14.41 13.19
N LYS A 117 3.60 14.20 14.48
CA LYS A 117 2.78 13.36 15.37
C LYS A 117 1.34 13.82 15.58
N ASP A 118 1.04 15.05 15.24
CA ASP A 118 -0.32 15.61 15.20
C ASP A 118 -1.12 15.13 13.99
N ARG A 119 -0.47 14.69 12.90
CA ARG A 119 -1.07 14.30 11.63
C ARG A 119 -0.84 12.85 11.21
N LEU A 120 0.18 12.18 11.75
CA LEU A 120 0.60 10.84 11.38
C LEU A 120 0.97 10.03 12.62
N THR A 121 0.65 8.74 12.60
CA THR A 121 1.04 7.79 13.66
C THR A 121 1.65 6.53 13.02
N PRO A 122 2.92 6.19 13.32
CA PRO A 122 3.49 4.90 12.94
C PRO A 122 2.74 3.76 13.62
N CYS A 123 2.26 2.80 12.81
CA CYS A 123 1.44 1.69 13.28
C CYS A 123 2.17 0.36 13.09
N ARG A 124 2.07 -0.51 14.11
CA ARG A 124 2.69 -1.85 14.12
C ARG A 124 1.67 -2.97 14.35
N SER A 125 0.39 -2.60 14.49
CA SER A 125 -0.70 -3.54 14.71
C SER A 125 -2.02 -2.97 14.17
N PRO A 126 -3.02 -3.83 13.90
CA PRO A 126 -4.36 -3.39 13.48
C PRO A 126 -5.00 -2.41 14.48
N ALA A 127 -4.85 -2.66 15.78
CA ALA A 127 -5.37 -1.78 16.82
C ALA A 127 -4.73 -0.38 16.78
N ALA A 128 -3.43 -0.30 16.46
CA ALA A 128 -2.75 1.00 16.30
C ALA A 128 -3.25 1.75 15.05
N MET A 129 -3.53 1.03 13.96
CA MET A 129 -4.13 1.64 12.75
C MET A 129 -5.52 2.20 13.05
N GLU A 130 -6.36 1.42 13.74
CA GLU A 130 -7.72 1.82 14.13
C GLU A 130 -7.69 3.08 14.99
N GLU A 131 -6.81 3.13 15.99
CA GLU A 131 -6.67 4.28 16.87
C GLU A 131 -6.17 5.53 16.12
N ALA A 132 -5.18 5.39 15.23
CA ALA A 132 -4.67 6.50 14.43
C ALA A 132 -5.78 7.10 13.53
N VAL A 133 -6.50 6.25 12.80
CA VAL A 133 -7.63 6.67 11.96
C VAL A 133 -8.74 7.31 12.81
N ARG A 134 -9.05 6.75 13.98
CA ARG A 134 -10.03 7.31 14.91
C ARG A 134 -9.65 8.70 15.42
N GLN A 135 -8.36 8.98 15.54
CA GLN A 135 -7.82 10.31 15.89
C GLN A 135 -7.77 11.27 14.70
N GLY A 136 -8.18 10.86 13.50
CA GLY A 136 -8.10 11.66 12.28
C GLY A 136 -6.69 11.83 11.74
N LYS A 137 -5.77 10.92 12.11
CA LYS A 137 -4.39 10.90 11.63
C LYS A 137 -4.19 9.86 10.55
N CYS A 138 -3.18 10.07 9.71
CA CYS A 138 -2.67 9.05 8.80
C CYS A 138 -2.05 7.90 9.62
N ALA A 139 -2.55 6.68 9.44
CA ALA A 139 -1.93 5.48 9.98
C ALA A 139 -0.78 5.07 9.05
N ALA A 140 0.46 5.16 9.52
CA ALA A 140 1.65 4.90 8.72
C ALA A 140 2.24 3.53 9.02
N LEU A 141 2.33 2.67 8.00
CA LEU A 141 2.93 1.35 8.06
C LEU A 141 4.31 1.40 7.40
N LEU A 142 5.35 0.95 8.11
CA LEU A 142 6.68 0.81 7.54
C LEU A 142 6.75 -0.49 6.73
N THR A 143 7.21 -0.39 5.48
CA THR A 143 7.42 -1.52 4.58
C THR A 143 8.83 -1.50 3.98
N ILE A 144 9.20 -2.55 3.27
CA ILE A 144 10.46 -2.60 2.52
C ILE A 144 10.15 -2.93 1.07
N GLU A 145 10.81 -2.26 0.14
CA GLU A 145 10.86 -2.66 -1.25
C GLU A 145 12.27 -3.15 -1.63
N GLY A 146 12.41 -4.46 -1.74
CA GLY A 146 13.67 -5.14 -2.05
C GLY A 146 14.33 -5.81 -0.85
N GLY A 147 14.33 -7.15 -0.85
CA GLY A 147 14.77 -7.99 0.26
C GLY A 147 16.27 -7.95 0.59
N SER A 148 17.11 -7.22 -0.18
CA SER A 148 18.52 -7.01 0.14
C SER A 148 18.74 -6.36 1.52
N ALA A 149 17.72 -5.72 2.11
CA ALA A 149 17.72 -5.23 3.49
C ALA A 149 18.03 -6.35 4.52
N LEU A 150 17.78 -7.61 4.19
CA LEU A 150 18.11 -8.76 5.03
C LEU A 150 19.60 -9.13 4.99
N ALA A 151 20.38 -8.60 4.04
CA ALA A 151 21.83 -8.82 3.93
C ALA A 151 22.22 -10.31 3.87
N GLY A 152 21.35 -11.21 3.39
CA GLY A 152 21.57 -12.66 3.37
C GLY A 152 21.57 -13.31 4.76
N LYS A 153 20.99 -12.68 5.78
CA LYS A 153 20.98 -13.13 7.18
C LYS A 153 19.56 -13.32 7.68
N LEU A 154 19.23 -14.55 8.11
CA LEU A 154 17.87 -14.90 8.51
C LEU A 154 17.41 -14.15 9.78
N GLU A 155 18.31 -13.90 10.71
CA GLU A 155 18.05 -13.12 11.93
C GLU A 155 17.61 -11.66 11.63
N ARG A 156 17.96 -11.13 10.46
CA ARG A 156 17.53 -9.80 10.04
C ARG A 156 16.02 -9.72 9.79
N VAL A 157 15.33 -10.83 9.51
CA VAL A 157 13.86 -10.85 9.41
C VAL A 157 13.24 -10.35 10.73
N LYS A 158 13.73 -10.88 11.86
CA LYS A 158 13.29 -10.38 13.18
C LYS A 158 13.70 -8.92 13.40
N THR A 159 14.90 -8.53 13.00
CA THR A 159 15.38 -7.15 13.17
C THR A 159 14.48 -6.15 12.45
N VAL A 160 14.11 -6.41 11.19
CA VAL A 160 13.23 -5.50 10.42
C VAL A 160 11.79 -5.53 10.97
N TYR A 161 11.30 -6.69 11.46
CA TYR A 161 10.02 -6.77 12.14
C TYR A 161 9.99 -5.91 13.41
N ASP A 162 11.02 -6.02 14.26
CA ASP A 162 11.15 -5.24 15.50
C ASP A 162 11.28 -3.73 15.19
N ALA A 163 11.90 -3.37 14.05
CA ALA A 163 11.93 -2.00 13.55
C ALA A 163 10.55 -1.50 13.08
N GLY A 164 9.55 -2.37 12.97
CA GLY A 164 8.17 -2.00 12.64
C GLY A 164 7.71 -2.38 11.24
N VAL A 165 8.53 -3.07 10.46
CA VAL A 165 8.14 -3.54 9.11
C VAL A 165 7.02 -4.57 9.22
N ARG A 166 5.98 -4.41 8.37
CA ARG A 166 4.84 -5.33 8.32
C ARG A 166 4.57 -5.92 6.94
N MET A 167 5.22 -5.40 5.91
CA MET A 167 5.20 -5.97 4.56
C MET A 167 6.56 -5.78 3.92
N MET A 168 7.01 -6.75 3.12
CA MET A 168 8.29 -6.66 2.41
C MET A 168 8.19 -7.25 1.01
N THR A 169 8.48 -6.41 0.01
CA THR A 169 8.68 -6.83 -1.37
C THR A 169 9.99 -7.60 -1.49
N LEU A 170 9.93 -8.80 -2.05
CA LEU A 170 11.06 -9.73 -2.07
C LEU A 170 12.23 -9.24 -2.91
N THR A 171 11.94 -8.54 -4.02
CA THR A 171 12.93 -8.06 -4.97
C THR A 171 12.56 -6.66 -5.43
N TRP A 172 13.51 -5.90 -5.95
CA TRP A 172 13.24 -4.86 -6.92
C TRP A 172 13.43 -5.44 -8.34
N ASN A 173 13.97 -4.70 -9.31
CA ASN A 173 14.02 -5.11 -10.71
C ASN A 173 15.03 -6.24 -10.98
N GLY A 174 16.17 -6.20 -10.31
CA GLY A 174 17.25 -7.16 -10.45
C GLY A 174 17.20 -8.33 -9.45
N PRO A 175 18.23 -9.19 -9.45
CA PRO A 175 18.36 -10.26 -8.46
C PRO A 175 18.87 -9.72 -7.13
N ASN A 176 18.51 -10.38 -6.02
CA ASN A 176 19.11 -10.16 -4.71
C ASN A 176 19.37 -11.50 -4.00
N GLU A 177 19.65 -11.46 -2.70
CA GLU A 177 19.95 -12.67 -1.91
C GLU A 177 18.76 -13.63 -1.80
N LEU A 178 17.50 -13.14 -2.00
CA LEU A 178 16.29 -13.93 -1.88
C LEU A 178 15.86 -14.57 -3.20
N ALA A 179 15.70 -13.74 -4.22
CA ALA A 179 15.08 -14.10 -5.49
C ALA A 179 15.51 -13.13 -6.60
N SER A 180 14.79 -13.13 -7.71
CA SER A 180 15.07 -12.26 -8.86
C SER A 180 13.85 -11.49 -9.28
N GLY A 181 14.04 -10.20 -9.52
CA GLY A 181 13.04 -9.32 -10.10
C GLY A 181 12.84 -9.57 -11.59
N HIS A 182 11.92 -8.79 -12.17
CA HIS A 182 11.44 -8.97 -13.55
C HIS A 182 12.49 -8.70 -14.64
N ASP A 183 13.67 -8.17 -14.30
CA ASP A 183 14.77 -7.99 -15.24
C ASP A 183 15.57 -9.28 -15.50
N THR A 184 15.34 -10.31 -14.72
CA THR A 184 16.06 -11.58 -14.78
C THR A 184 15.10 -12.77 -14.78
N ALA A 185 15.64 -13.98 -15.05
CA ALA A 185 14.84 -15.21 -15.16
C ALA A 185 15.13 -16.25 -14.07
N ASN A 186 15.91 -15.90 -13.03
CA ASN A 186 16.20 -16.82 -11.94
C ASN A 186 15.03 -16.87 -10.95
N GLY A 187 14.86 -18.00 -10.25
CA GLY A 187 13.88 -18.18 -9.19
C GLY A 187 14.45 -17.81 -7.81
N PHE A 188 13.92 -18.45 -6.77
CA PHE A 188 14.36 -18.29 -5.39
C PHE A 188 15.71 -18.94 -5.12
N SER A 189 16.51 -18.27 -4.28
CA SER A 189 17.64 -18.91 -3.62
C SER A 189 17.16 -19.83 -2.48
N PRO A 190 18.01 -20.75 -1.96
CA PRO A 190 17.71 -21.48 -0.72
C PRO A 190 17.41 -20.53 0.45
N PHE A 191 18.22 -19.47 0.61
CA PHE A 191 18.02 -18.43 1.62
C PHE A 191 16.66 -17.72 1.46
N GLY A 192 16.26 -17.40 0.21
CA GLY A 192 14.99 -16.73 -0.04
C GLY A 192 13.77 -17.54 0.42
N ARG A 193 13.82 -18.88 0.27
CA ARG A 193 12.77 -19.78 0.77
C ARG A 193 12.70 -19.78 2.31
N GLU A 194 13.84 -19.82 2.99
CA GLU A 194 13.93 -19.74 4.45
C GLU A 194 13.46 -18.35 4.95
N ALA A 195 13.84 -17.27 4.25
CA ALA A 195 13.44 -15.92 4.59
C ALA A 195 11.91 -15.73 4.48
N VAL A 196 11.27 -16.26 3.43
CA VAL A 196 9.80 -16.22 3.28
C VAL A 196 9.13 -16.96 4.43
N ALA A 197 9.58 -18.18 4.77
CA ALA A 197 9.01 -18.94 5.88
C ALA A 197 9.15 -18.18 7.22
N GLU A 198 10.29 -17.52 7.42
CA GLU A 198 10.51 -16.72 8.64
C GLU A 198 9.67 -15.44 8.65
N MET A 199 9.49 -14.76 7.50
CA MET A 199 8.57 -13.61 7.36
C MET A 199 7.14 -14.00 7.75
N GLU A 200 6.64 -15.11 7.20
CA GLU A 200 5.32 -15.65 7.53
C GLU A 200 5.17 -15.99 9.01
N ARG A 201 6.23 -16.53 9.63
CA ARG A 201 6.26 -16.87 11.07
C ARG A 201 6.23 -15.60 11.94
N GLN A 202 6.93 -14.55 11.56
CA GLN A 202 6.99 -13.27 12.28
C GLN A 202 5.70 -12.43 12.07
N GLY A 203 4.95 -12.65 11.00
CA GLY A 203 3.80 -11.82 10.63
C GLY A 203 4.18 -10.63 9.72
N ILE A 204 5.28 -10.76 8.95
CA ILE A 204 5.58 -9.86 7.84
C ILE A 204 4.85 -10.40 6.61
N ILE A 205 4.01 -9.58 6.00
CA ILE A 205 3.32 -9.88 4.74
C ILE A 205 4.36 -9.95 3.62
N VAL A 206 4.38 -11.08 2.90
CA VAL A 206 5.20 -11.24 1.69
C VAL A 206 4.56 -10.44 0.56
N ASP A 207 5.36 -9.63 -0.13
CA ASP A 207 4.93 -8.86 -1.30
C ASP A 207 5.67 -9.31 -2.55
N VAL A 208 4.91 -9.64 -3.59
CA VAL A 208 5.41 -10.19 -4.86
C VAL A 208 5.53 -9.14 -5.97
N SER A 209 5.24 -7.87 -5.70
CA SER A 209 5.54 -6.81 -6.66
C SER A 209 7.00 -6.89 -7.08
N HIS A 210 7.32 -6.65 -8.34
CA HIS A 210 8.65 -6.83 -8.96
C HIS A 210 9.14 -8.27 -9.12
N LEU A 211 8.60 -9.27 -8.41
CA LEU A 211 9.05 -10.66 -8.55
C LEU A 211 8.80 -11.14 -9.99
N ASN A 212 9.77 -11.84 -10.59
CA ASN A 212 9.59 -12.39 -11.93
C ASN A 212 8.63 -13.60 -11.94
N ASP A 213 8.17 -13.98 -13.13
CA ASP A 213 7.18 -15.04 -13.30
C ASP A 213 7.65 -16.36 -12.68
N ARG A 214 8.92 -16.74 -12.88
CA ARG A 214 9.48 -17.96 -12.29
C ARG A 214 9.48 -17.92 -10.75
N GLY A 215 9.85 -16.78 -10.16
CA GLY A 215 9.80 -16.60 -8.71
C GLY A 215 8.37 -16.72 -8.20
N PHE A 216 7.40 -16.13 -8.90
CA PHE A 216 5.99 -16.25 -8.54
C PHE A 216 5.53 -17.71 -8.55
N GLU A 217 5.79 -18.46 -9.62
CA GLU A 217 5.44 -19.89 -9.75
C GLU A 217 6.08 -20.73 -8.64
N GLU A 218 7.36 -20.48 -8.33
CA GLU A 218 8.04 -21.19 -7.24
C GLU A 218 7.41 -20.85 -5.88
N LEU A 219 7.05 -19.57 -5.62
CA LEU A 219 6.42 -19.15 -4.37
C LEU A 219 5.09 -19.87 -4.12
N LEU A 220 4.30 -20.08 -5.17
CA LEU A 220 3.04 -20.83 -5.09
C LEU A 220 3.22 -22.24 -4.51
N GLY A 221 4.39 -22.83 -4.71
CA GLY A 221 4.71 -24.19 -4.23
C GLY A 221 5.09 -24.28 -2.76
N PHE A 222 5.45 -23.16 -2.09
CA PHE A 222 5.93 -23.23 -0.71
C PHE A 222 5.34 -22.18 0.25
N ALA A 223 4.80 -21.04 -0.24
CA ALA A 223 4.15 -20.04 0.62
C ALA A 223 2.91 -20.64 1.31
N GLN A 224 2.85 -20.47 2.63
CA GLN A 224 1.78 -21.02 3.48
C GLN A 224 0.68 -20.01 3.77
N LYS A 225 0.99 -18.69 3.73
CA LYS A 225 0.02 -17.61 3.96
C LYS A 225 -0.34 -16.92 2.64
N PRO A 226 -1.48 -16.22 2.58
CA PRO A 226 -1.75 -15.27 1.51
C PRO A 226 -0.66 -14.19 1.47
N PHE A 227 -0.38 -13.69 0.28
CA PHE A 227 0.62 -12.67 0.05
C PHE A 227 0.03 -11.49 -0.72
N ALA A 228 0.72 -10.36 -0.75
CA ALA A 228 0.33 -9.17 -1.47
C ALA A 228 1.12 -9.01 -2.78
N ALA A 229 0.55 -8.27 -3.73
CA ALA A 229 1.25 -7.56 -4.78
C ALA A 229 0.95 -6.08 -4.56
N SER A 230 1.78 -5.40 -3.78
CA SER A 230 1.47 -4.08 -3.23
C SER A 230 1.19 -3.01 -4.29
N HIS A 231 1.81 -3.13 -5.49
CA HIS A 231 1.66 -2.17 -6.59
C HIS A 231 1.88 -2.86 -7.95
N SER A 232 0.84 -3.58 -8.45
CA SER A 232 0.90 -4.38 -9.68
C SER A 232 -0.42 -4.34 -10.45
N ASN A 233 -0.32 -4.21 -11.78
CA ASN A 233 -1.47 -4.15 -12.68
C ASN A 233 -1.66 -5.46 -13.47
N ALA A 234 -2.66 -5.54 -14.35
CA ALA A 234 -2.94 -6.70 -15.16
C ALA A 234 -2.19 -6.64 -16.51
N ARG A 235 -1.43 -7.70 -16.81
CA ARG A 235 -0.62 -7.81 -18.05
C ARG A 235 -1.50 -7.90 -19.29
N ALA A 236 -2.70 -8.42 -19.18
CA ALA A 236 -3.66 -8.48 -20.28
C ALA A 236 -4.12 -7.07 -20.73
N VAL A 237 -4.17 -6.09 -19.83
CA VAL A 237 -4.55 -4.69 -20.15
C VAL A 237 -3.36 -3.88 -20.63
N CYS A 238 -2.21 -4.00 -19.95
CA CYS A 238 -0.96 -3.38 -20.34
C CYS A 238 0.16 -4.42 -20.32
N GLY A 239 0.70 -4.75 -21.51
CA GLY A 239 1.62 -5.86 -21.75
C GLY A 239 3.01 -5.75 -21.11
N HIS A 240 3.20 -4.86 -20.14
CA HIS A 240 4.47 -4.70 -19.45
C HIS A 240 4.76 -5.92 -18.56
N ARG A 241 6.00 -6.42 -18.57
CA ARG A 241 6.42 -7.61 -17.79
C ARG A 241 6.33 -7.43 -16.27
N ARG A 242 6.24 -6.18 -15.80
CA ARG A 242 6.03 -5.81 -14.39
C ARG A 242 4.61 -6.14 -13.91
N ASN A 243 3.66 -6.29 -14.85
CA ASN A 243 2.27 -6.57 -14.58
C ASN A 243 2.01 -8.08 -14.43
N LEU A 244 0.97 -8.43 -13.68
CA LEU A 244 0.61 -9.81 -13.37
C LEU A 244 -0.15 -10.47 -14.54
N PRO A 245 0.21 -11.69 -14.98
CA PRO A 245 -0.64 -12.51 -15.83
C PRO A 245 -1.97 -12.87 -15.15
N ASP A 246 -2.99 -13.14 -15.93
CA ASP A 246 -4.33 -13.49 -15.45
C ASP A 246 -4.35 -14.73 -14.55
N GLU A 247 -3.51 -15.71 -14.85
CA GLU A 247 -3.37 -16.92 -14.04
C GLU A 247 -2.85 -16.62 -12.63
N TYR A 248 -1.93 -15.63 -12.48
CA TYR A 248 -1.42 -15.22 -11.16
C TYR A 248 -2.47 -14.40 -10.41
N ILE A 249 -3.22 -13.54 -11.10
CA ILE A 249 -4.35 -12.81 -10.51
C ILE A 249 -5.37 -13.80 -9.94
N ARG A 250 -5.78 -14.81 -10.72
CA ARG A 250 -6.73 -15.85 -10.25
C ARG A 250 -6.18 -16.63 -9.05
N GLU A 251 -4.88 -16.91 -9.04
CA GLU A 251 -4.25 -17.61 -7.92
C GLU A 251 -4.23 -16.74 -6.66
N MET A 252 -3.95 -15.44 -6.78
CA MET A 252 -4.04 -14.50 -5.66
C MET A 252 -5.48 -14.39 -5.13
N VAL A 253 -6.48 -14.33 -6.02
CA VAL A 253 -7.90 -14.37 -5.64
C VAL A 253 -8.23 -15.65 -4.87
N ARG A 254 -7.80 -16.81 -5.36
CA ARG A 254 -8.03 -18.12 -4.72
C ARG A 254 -7.40 -18.20 -3.32
N ARG A 255 -6.26 -17.54 -3.12
CA ARG A 255 -5.52 -17.50 -1.84
C ARG A 255 -6.00 -16.39 -0.91
N GLU A 256 -7.01 -15.62 -1.28
CA GLU A 256 -7.41 -14.41 -0.53
C GLU A 256 -6.26 -13.40 -0.36
N GLY A 257 -5.38 -13.27 -1.37
CA GLY A 257 -4.29 -12.30 -1.42
C GLY A 257 -4.78 -10.87 -1.62
N LEU A 258 -3.85 -9.92 -1.74
CA LEU A 258 -4.16 -8.50 -1.93
C LEU A 258 -3.36 -7.94 -3.11
N ILE A 259 -4.01 -7.19 -4.02
CA ILE A 259 -3.38 -6.61 -5.20
C ILE A 259 -3.63 -5.10 -5.19
N GLY A 260 -2.56 -4.31 -5.12
CA GLY A 260 -2.59 -2.85 -5.22
C GLY A 260 -2.44 -2.41 -6.68
N LEU A 261 -3.37 -1.56 -7.13
CA LEU A 261 -3.30 -0.91 -8.44
C LEU A 261 -2.15 0.10 -8.47
N ASN A 262 -1.17 -0.13 -9.32
CA ASN A 262 -0.06 0.80 -9.54
C ASN A 262 -0.51 1.95 -10.47
N PHE A 263 -0.14 3.19 -10.14
CA PHE A 263 -0.52 4.37 -10.92
C PHE A 263 0.53 4.79 -11.95
N CYS A 264 1.67 4.10 -12.01
CA CYS A 264 2.73 4.36 -12.99
C CYS A 264 2.18 4.24 -14.41
N ARG A 265 2.44 5.28 -15.23
CA ARG A 265 1.93 5.39 -16.61
C ARG A 265 2.29 4.20 -17.48
N GLU A 266 3.53 3.71 -17.36
CA GLU A 266 4.06 2.61 -18.14
C GLU A 266 3.37 1.26 -17.83
N PHE A 267 2.78 1.14 -16.63
CA PHE A 267 2.14 -0.10 -16.18
C PHE A 267 0.61 -0.05 -16.30
N LEU A 268 0.03 1.15 -16.46
CA LEU A 268 -1.41 1.32 -16.62
C LEU A 268 -1.88 1.09 -18.06
N SER A 269 -1.13 1.59 -19.06
CA SER A 269 -1.54 1.50 -20.47
C SER A 269 -0.34 1.36 -21.41
N ASN A 270 -0.55 0.63 -22.55
CA ASN A 270 0.51 0.37 -23.53
C ASN A 270 1.00 1.63 -24.27
N ASP A 271 0.22 2.71 -24.26
CA ASP A 271 0.60 4.02 -24.83
C ASP A 271 1.25 4.95 -23.80
N CYS A 272 1.50 4.45 -22.59
CA CYS A 272 2.06 5.18 -21.44
C CYS A 272 1.30 6.48 -21.10
N ARG A 273 0.00 6.56 -21.42
CA ARG A 273 -0.85 7.68 -21.02
C ARG A 273 -1.12 7.63 -19.52
N GLY A 274 -1.60 6.49 -19.00
CA GLY A 274 -1.77 6.21 -17.59
C GLY A 274 -2.83 7.07 -16.91
N SER A 275 -3.91 7.42 -17.62
CA SER A 275 -5.01 8.25 -17.11
C SER A 275 -5.89 7.52 -16.10
N LEU A 276 -6.82 8.25 -15.48
CA LEU A 276 -7.85 7.66 -14.61
C LEU A 276 -8.77 6.68 -15.38
N ASP A 277 -9.01 6.91 -16.69
CA ASP A 277 -9.69 5.96 -17.56
C ASP A 277 -8.89 4.65 -17.74
N ASP A 278 -7.56 4.74 -17.78
CA ASP A 278 -6.71 3.56 -17.90
C ASP A 278 -6.71 2.76 -16.58
N LEU A 279 -6.72 3.44 -15.42
CA LEU A 279 -6.93 2.82 -14.12
C LEU A 279 -8.29 2.09 -14.05
N TYR A 280 -9.36 2.73 -14.53
CA TYR A 280 -10.69 2.12 -14.61
C TYR A 280 -10.69 0.84 -15.45
N ARG A 281 -9.99 0.81 -16.60
CA ARG A 281 -9.86 -0.42 -17.43
C ARG A 281 -9.15 -1.54 -16.67
N GLN A 282 -8.11 -1.21 -15.90
CA GLN A 282 -7.45 -2.16 -15.00
C GLN A 282 -8.45 -2.71 -13.99
N VAL A 283 -9.21 -1.85 -13.31
CA VAL A 283 -10.23 -2.25 -12.34
C VAL A 283 -11.24 -3.21 -12.99
N CYS A 284 -11.81 -2.87 -14.16
CA CYS A 284 -12.77 -3.73 -14.84
C CYS A 284 -12.19 -5.13 -15.11
N HIS A 285 -10.96 -5.21 -15.63
CA HIS A 285 -10.31 -6.49 -15.90
C HIS A 285 -10.10 -7.32 -14.63
N PHE A 286 -9.65 -6.71 -13.54
CA PHE A 286 -9.53 -7.41 -12.27
C PHE A 286 -10.88 -7.93 -11.75
N LEU A 287 -11.94 -7.13 -11.88
CA LEU A 287 -13.29 -7.55 -11.48
C LEU A 287 -13.80 -8.71 -12.34
N ASP A 288 -13.52 -8.73 -13.65
CA ASP A 288 -13.85 -9.86 -14.55
C ASP A 288 -13.12 -11.15 -14.12
N LEU A 289 -12.00 -11.05 -13.41
CA LEU A 289 -11.27 -12.18 -12.85
C LEU A 289 -11.72 -12.54 -11.41
N GLY A 290 -12.73 -11.85 -10.85
CA GLY A 290 -13.27 -12.13 -9.52
C GLY A 290 -12.48 -11.48 -8.37
N ALA A 291 -11.69 -10.42 -8.63
CA ALA A 291 -10.80 -9.81 -7.66
C ALA A 291 -11.46 -8.71 -6.81
N GLU A 292 -12.78 -8.57 -6.78
CA GLU A 292 -13.50 -7.48 -6.10
C GLU A 292 -13.17 -7.35 -4.60
N LYS A 293 -12.74 -8.44 -3.95
CA LYS A 293 -12.36 -8.47 -2.52
C LYS A 293 -10.84 -8.45 -2.28
N CYS A 294 -10.06 -8.53 -3.36
CA CYS A 294 -8.59 -8.61 -3.33
C CYS A 294 -7.93 -7.36 -3.89
N LEU A 295 -8.68 -6.49 -4.58
CA LEU A 295 -8.14 -5.31 -5.24
C LEU A 295 -8.07 -4.13 -4.27
N ALA A 296 -6.98 -3.37 -4.31
CA ALA A 296 -6.72 -2.20 -3.48
C ALA A 296 -5.99 -1.11 -4.28
N LEU A 297 -5.62 0.00 -3.66
CA LEU A 297 -4.72 1.00 -4.22
C LEU A 297 -3.28 0.69 -3.83
N GLY A 298 -2.34 0.94 -4.74
CA GLY A 298 -0.90 0.79 -4.54
C GLY A 298 -0.19 1.80 -5.42
N SER A 299 -0.29 3.08 -5.06
CA SER A 299 -0.05 4.22 -5.94
C SER A 299 1.33 4.26 -6.56
N ASP A 300 2.35 3.84 -5.84
CA ASP A 300 3.77 4.01 -6.19
C ASP A 300 4.20 5.50 -6.15
N TYR A 301 3.52 6.31 -5.32
CA TYR A 301 3.82 7.72 -5.17
C TYR A 301 5.29 7.95 -4.80
N ASP A 302 5.86 8.96 -5.44
CA ASP A 302 7.26 9.37 -5.31
C ASP A 302 8.29 8.40 -5.91
N GLY A 303 7.87 7.20 -6.38
CA GLY A 303 8.72 6.20 -7.03
C GLY A 303 8.60 6.16 -8.57
N ALA A 304 7.51 6.68 -9.14
CA ALA A 304 7.19 6.55 -10.55
C ALA A 304 6.78 7.88 -11.21
N ASP A 305 6.43 7.81 -12.51
CA ASP A 305 5.86 8.92 -13.29
C ASP A 305 4.35 8.72 -13.49
N PHE A 306 3.57 9.78 -13.30
CA PHE A 306 2.12 9.72 -13.23
C PHE A 306 1.44 10.66 -14.24
N HIS A 307 0.23 10.28 -14.65
CA HIS A 307 -0.68 11.21 -15.30
C HIS A 307 -1.19 12.26 -14.30
N PRO A 308 -1.47 13.51 -14.73
CA PRO A 308 -2.02 14.56 -13.85
C PRO A 308 -3.30 14.18 -13.10
N ASP A 309 -4.06 13.18 -13.56
CA ASP A 309 -5.25 12.68 -12.85
C ASP A 309 -4.91 11.86 -11.60
N LEU A 310 -3.67 11.36 -11.48
CA LEU A 310 -3.22 10.39 -10.47
C LEU A 310 -1.94 10.83 -9.73
N ASP A 311 -1.46 12.06 -9.93
CA ASP A 311 -0.14 12.53 -9.51
C ASP A 311 -0.07 13.07 -8.07
N SER A 312 -1.10 12.89 -7.27
CA SER A 312 -1.08 13.31 -5.86
C SER A 312 -2.12 12.60 -5.00
N VAL A 313 -1.88 12.56 -3.69
CA VAL A 313 -2.81 11.98 -2.72
C VAL A 313 -4.20 12.63 -2.75
N GLU A 314 -4.29 13.90 -3.13
CA GLU A 314 -5.58 14.59 -3.31
C GLU A 314 -6.43 13.96 -4.42
N LYS A 315 -5.77 13.47 -5.48
CA LYS A 315 -6.43 12.78 -6.61
C LYS A 315 -6.97 11.41 -6.22
N SER A 316 -6.28 10.71 -5.33
CA SER A 316 -6.74 9.40 -4.81
C SER A 316 -8.11 9.49 -4.13
N LEU A 317 -8.45 10.63 -3.52
CA LEU A 317 -9.75 10.84 -2.87
C LEU A 317 -10.92 10.77 -3.86
N GLY A 318 -10.70 11.09 -5.13
CA GLY A 318 -11.72 11.08 -6.18
C GLY A 318 -11.93 9.71 -6.84
N ILE A 319 -11.04 8.74 -6.63
CA ILE A 319 -11.06 7.45 -7.35
C ILE A 319 -12.36 6.70 -7.10
N GLY A 320 -12.80 6.59 -5.83
CA GLY A 320 -14.04 5.87 -5.49
C GLY A 320 -15.29 6.46 -6.15
N ASP A 321 -15.38 7.79 -6.19
CA ASP A 321 -16.49 8.50 -6.86
C ASP A 321 -16.43 8.34 -8.37
N TYR A 322 -15.22 8.40 -8.95
CA TYR A 322 -15.02 8.15 -10.38
C TYR A 322 -15.45 6.73 -10.78
N LEU A 323 -15.00 5.71 -10.06
CA LEU A 323 -15.39 4.32 -10.29
C LEU A 323 -16.92 4.14 -10.21
N THR A 324 -17.54 4.74 -9.20
CA THR A 324 -19.00 4.67 -9.02
C THR A 324 -19.76 5.38 -10.14
N ALA A 325 -19.29 6.54 -10.60
CA ALA A 325 -19.87 7.26 -11.72
C ALA A 325 -19.81 6.47 -13.04
N HIS A 326 -18.82 5.55 -13.17
CA HIS A 326 -18.63 4.67 -14.33
C HIS A 326 -19.24 3.27 -14.15
N GLY A 327 -20.12 3.08 -13.15
CA GLY A 327 -20.94 1.88 -13.01
C GLY A 327 -20.41 0.80 -12.07
N ILE A 328 -19.26 1.02 -11.42
CA ILE A 328 -18.79 0.12 -10.35
C ILE A 328 -19.67 0.32 -9.11
N PRO A 329 -20.22 -0.75 -8.49
CA PRO A 329 -20.99 -0.62 -7.27
C PRO A 329 -20.20 0.12 -6.16
N ARG A 330 -20.87 1.00 -5.41
CA ARG A 330 -20.23 1.80 -4.36
C ARG A 330 -19.48 0.94 -3.34
N GLU A 331 -20.05 -0.19 -2.93
CA GLU A 331 -19.41 -1.13 -2.00
C GLU A 331 -18.08 -1.67 -2.57
N THR A 332 -18.05 -2.00 -3.86
CA THR A 332 -16.83 -2.46 -4.55
C THR A 332 -15.81 -1.33 -4.65
N ALA A 333 -16.22 -0.12 -5.00
CA ALA A 333 -15.32 1.04 -5.08
C ALA A 333 -14.73 1.39 -3.71
N ASP A 334 -15.54 1.38 -2.64
CA ASP A 334 -15.07 1.57 -1.26
C ASP A 334 -14.15 0.42 -0.83
N GLY A 335 -14.46 -0.80 -1.25
CA GLY A 335 -13.61 -1.98 -1.07
C GLY A 335 -12.22 -1.75 -1.63
N ILE A 336 -12.12 -1.31 -2.88
CA ILE A 336 -10.86 -1.02 -3.58
C ILE A 336 -10.11 0.13 -2.90
N CYS A 337 -10.80 1.20 -2.54
CA CYS A 337 -10.15 2.37 -1.96
C CYS A 337 -9.65 2.13 -0.53
N PHE A 338 -10.30 1.23 0.25
CA PHE A 338 -9.96 1.08 1.66
C PHE A 338 -10.22 -0.31 2.24
N ASP A 339 -11.47 -0.85 2.15
CA ASP A 339 -11.91 -1.93 3.03
C ASP A 339 -11.19 -3.26 2.74
N ASN A 340 -10.77 -3.53 1.49
CA ASN A 340 -10.07 -4.76 1.13
C ASN A 340 -8.69 -4.83 1.78
N ALA A 341 -7.92 -3.73 1.67
CA ALA A 341 -6.62 -3.63 2.32
C ALA A 341 -6.75 -3.67 3.84
N TRP A 342 -7.72 -2.95 4.42
CA TRP A 342 -7.97 -2.98 5.85
C TRP A 342 -8.20 -4.41 6.37
N ARG A 343 -9.13 -5.16 5.76
CA ARG A 343 -9.43 -6.55 6.14
C ARG A 343 -8.21 -7.48 6.02
N PHE A 344 -7.42 -7.28 4.97
CA PHE A 344 -6.23 -8.10 4.75
C PHE A 344 -5.18 -7.84 5.85
N PHE A 345 -4.87 -6.57 6.13
CA PHE A 345 -3.91 -6.23 7.18
C PHE A 345 -4.41 -6.60 8.59
N GLU A 346 -5.70 -6.40 8.88
CA GLU A 346 -6.33 -6.83 10.14
C GLU A 346 -6.14 -8.34 10.38
N LYS A 347 -6.21 -9.16 9.33
CA LYS A 347 -6.11 -10.62 9.40
C LYS A 347 -4.67 -11.14 9.42
N TRP A 348 -3.75 -10.51 8.69
CA TRP A 348 -2.43 -11.08 8.39
C TRP A 348 -1.24 -10.29 8.93
N MET A 349 -1.42 -9.07 9.36
CA MET A 349 -0.38 -8.28 10.00
C MET A 349 -0.22 -8.77 11.45
N GLY A 350 0.91 -9.42 11.73
CA GLY A 350 1.23 -10.03 13.02
C GLY A 350 1.65 -9.08 14.12
#